data_29204ea86b26a5d44d63e93267caca22
#
_entry.id   29204ea86b26a5d44d63e93267caca22
#
_cell.length_a   1.000
_cell.length_b   1.000
_cell.length_c   1.000
_cell.angle_alpha   90.00
_cell.angle_beta   90.00
_cell.angle_gamma   90.00
#
_symmetry.space_group_name_H-M   'P 1'
#
loop_
_entity.id
_entity.type
_entity.pdbx_description
1 polymer ?
#
loop_
_entity_poly.entity_id
_entity_poly.type
_entity_poly.pdbx_seq_one_letter_code
_entity_poly.pdbx_strand_id
1 'polypeptide(L)'
;METAASEEKVIDFSNPPMSYSYDENGIFTQTETCSPDHLESEIKGEAVWLIPANATLIEPPAAVEKHVRMFKNGAWAQVEDNRGVKYWLQGDTWQTEPQEMKDLGPLPDGAMLERPEKLFSQLKIEKLNEINALYQQAIATLTPTYPDDERLTFDKQEQEARAWLADNSTPTPFVDALAAGRQMDKAELVKRIIAKADAFALASGSLTGQRQRYEDLLDVAETPEAVAAIVPVYSLPGVE
;
A
#
# COMPACT_ATOMS: atom_id res chain seq x y z
N MET A 1 0.40 -67.46 -70.15
CA MET A 1 0.81 -66.96 -68.78
C MET A 1 0.71 -65.48 -68.89
N GLU A 2 -0.39 -64.95 -68.43
CA GLU A 2 -0.65 -63.50 -68.41
C GLU A 2 -0.18 -62.99 -67.04
N THR A 3 0.89 -62.26 -67.05
CA THR A 3 1.40 -61.57 -65.85
C THR A 3 0.48 -60.37 -65.59
N ALA A 4 -0.41 -60.55 -64.61
CA ALA A 4 -1.16 -59.42 -64.07
C ALA A 4 -0.17 -58.42 -63.51
N ALA A 5 -0.02 -57.28 -64.11
CA ALA A 5 0.66 -56.11 -63.58
C ALA A 5 -0.19 -55.64 -62.41
N SER A 6 0.33 -55.75 -61.16
CA SER A 6 -0.28 -55.11 -60.02
C SER A 6 -0.23 -53.61 -60.27
N GLU A 7 -1.38 -52.94 -60.41
CA GLU A 7 -1.46 -51.47 -60.39
C GLU A 7 -0.89 -51.01 -59.01
N GLU A 8 0.26 -50.32 -59.08
CA GLU A 8 0.88 -49.69 -57.93
C GLU A 8 -0.03 -48.53 -57.53
N LYS A 9 -0.74 -48.73 -56.41
CA LYS A 9 -1.68 -47.72 -55.86
C LYS A 9 -0.90 -46.52 -55.45
N VAL A 10 -0.96 -45.42 -56.18
CA VAL A 10 -0.32 -44.16 -55.80
C VAL A 10 -1.05 -43.57 -54.59
N ILE A 11 -0.33 -43.43 -53.49
CA ILE A 11 -0.87 -42.84 -52.25
C ILE A 11 -0.78 -41.33 -52.39
N ASP A 12 -1.91 -40.63 -52.16
CA ASP A 12 -2.00 -39.18 -52.26
C ASP A 12 -1.73 -38.50 -50.90
N PHE A 13 -0.65 -37.71 -50.80
CA PHE A 13 -0.26 -36.92 -49.65
C PHE A 13 -0.53 -35.41 -49.83
N SER A 14 -1.35 -35.00 -50.78
CA SER A 14 -1.57 -33.59 -51.10
C SER A 14 -2.34 -32.81 -50.01
N ASN A 15 -3.05 -33.48 -49.12
CA ASN A 15 -3.89 -32.86 -48.11
C ASN A 15 -3.50 -33.29 -46.68
N PRO A 16 -2.36 -32.84 -46.15
CA PRO A 16 -1.96 -33.16 -44.78
C PRO A 16 -2.89 -32.49 -43.78
N PRO A 17 -3.33 -33.24 -42.73
CA PRO A 17 -4.11 -32.64 -41.64
C PRO A 17 -3.26 -31.70 -40.78
N MET A 18 -3.94 -30.76 -40.14
CA MET A 18 -3.33 -29.91 -39.10
C MET A 18 -3.33 -30.63 -37.77
N SER A 19 -2.23 -30.55 -37.05
CA SER A 19 -2.13 -30.97 -35.65
C SER A 19 -2.04 -29.76 -34.72
N TYR A 20 -2.58 -29.90 -33.54
CA TYR A 20 -2.68 -28.87 -32.55
C TYR A 20 -1.98 -29.37 -31.26
N SER A 21 -0.81 -28.80 -31.02
CA SER A 21 0.07 -29.19 -29.91
C SER A 21 -0.30 -28.49 -28.59
N TYR A 22 -0.02 -29.16 -27.49
CA TYR A 22 -0.21 -28.64 -26.17
C TYR A 22 0.95 -28.98 -25.25
N ASP A 23 1.15 -28.20 -24.17
CA ASP A 23 2.19 -28.42 -23.18
C ASP A 23 1.83 -29.56 -22.18
N GLU A 24 2.69 -29.78 -21.18
CA GLU A 24 2.49 -30.77 -20.12
C GLU A 24 1.23 -30.54 -19.29
N ASN A 25 0.73 -29.31 -19.24
CA ASN A 25 -0.51 -28.92 -18.56
C ASN A 25 -1.74 -28.98 -19.48
N GLY A 26 -1.55 -29.37 -20.75
CA GLY A 26 -2.59 -29.42 -21.76
C GLY A 26 -2.88 -28.07 -22.44
N ILE A 27 -2.11 -27.02 -22.16
CA ILE A 27 -2.34 -25.69 -22.73
C ILE A 27 -1.85 -25.66 -24.16
N PHE A 28 -2.69 -25.18 -25.08
CA PHE A 28 -2.37 -25.03 -26.50
C PHE A 28 -1.08 -24.21 -26.72
N THR A 29 -0.20 -24.73 -27.57
CA THR A 29 1.08 -24.08 -27.88
C THR A 29 1.16 -23.63 -29.34
N GLN A 30 0.90 -24.54 -30.27
CA GLN A 30 1.06 -24.25 -31.70
C GLN A 30 0.19 -25.15 -32.58
N THR A 31 0.09 -24.75 -33.83
CA THR A 31 -0.53 -25.51 -34.93
C THR A 31 0.52 -25.83 -35.98
N GLU A 32 0.57 -27.04 -36.43
CA GLU A 32 1.51 -27.45 -37.46
C GLU A 32 0.87 -28.50 -38.40
N THR A 33 1.40 -28.58 -39.62
CA THR A 33 0.97 -29.58 -40.60
C THR A 33 1.63 -30.93 -40.33
N CYS A 34 0.85 -32.01 -40.31
CA CYS A 34 1.37 -33.36 -40.06
C CYS A 34 2.26 -33.82 -41.21
N SER A 35 3.37 -34.46 -40.88
CA SER A 35 4.24 -35.12 -41.85
C SER A 35 3.70 -36.51 -42.21
N PRO A 36 3.89 -37.00 -43.45
CA PRO A 36 3.46 -38.34 -43.81
C PRO A 36 4.30 -39.44 -43.15
N ASP A 37 3.63 -40.49 -42.71
CA ASP A 37 4.28 -41.75 -42.36
C ASP A 37 4.33 -42.66 -43.57
N HIS A 38 5.42 -42.60 -44.35
CA HIS A 38 5.55 -43.34 -45.60
C HIS A 38 5.51 -44.87 -45.38
N LEU A 39 6.11 -45.34 -44.29
CA LEU A 39 6.17 -46.79 -44.03
C LEU A 39 4.76 -47.37 -43.70
N GLU A 40 4.06 -46.70 -42.79
CA GLU A 40 2.73 -47.14 -42.39
C GLU A 40 1.72 -46.93 -43.56
N SER A 41 1.92 -45.89 -44.38
CA SER A 41 1.10 -45.62 -45.55
C SER A 41 1.23 -46.73 -46.60
N GLU A 42 2.45 -47.21 -46.88
CA GLU A 42 2.69 -48.36 -47.79
C GLU A 42 2.03 -49.61 -47.29
N ILE A 43 2.12 -49.89 -45.98
CA ILE A 43 1.51 -51.08 -45.37
C ILE A 43 -0.03 -51.04 -45.48
N LYS A 44 -0.64 -49.87 -45.24
CA LYS A 44 -2.09 -49.69 -45.26
C LYS A 44 -2.67 -49.41 -46.66
N GLY A 45 -1.83 -48.99 -47.60
CA GLY A 45 -2.27 -48.55 -48.93
C GLY A 45 -3.09 -47.27 -48.95
N GLU A 46 -2.95 -46.44 -47.93
CA GLU A 46 -3.59 -45.13 -47.78
C GLU A 46 -2.67 -44.17 -47.02
N ALA A 47 -2.91 -42.86 -47.16
CA ALA A 47 -2.09 -41.86 -46.50
C ALA A 47 -2.28 -41.93 -44.95
N VAL A 48 -1.18 -42.16 -44.23
CA VAL A 48 -1.08 -42.11 -42.77
C VAL A 48 -0.20 -40.94 -42.36
N TRP A 49 -0.56 -40.28 -41.32
CA TRP A 49 0.10 -39.04 -40.86
C TRP A 49 0.70 -39.20 -39.48
N LEU A 50 1.90 -38.69 -39.30
CA LEU A 50 2.56 -38.61 -38.00
C LEU A 50 1.94 -37.50 -37.15
N ILE A 51 1.32 -37.85 -36.06
CA ILE A 51 0.82 -36.89 -35.08
C ILE A 51 1.90 -36.71 -33.99
N PRO A 52 2.41 -35.49 -33.76
CA PRO A 52 3.41 -35.23 -32.71
C PRO A 52 2.94 -35.67 -31.32
N ALA A 53 3.89 -35.97 -30.45
CA ALA A 53 3.57 -36.17 -29.05
C ALA A 53 2.93 -34.90 -28.45
N ASN A 54 1.95 -35.07 -27.56
CA ASN A 54 1.18 -33.96 -26.99
C ASN A 54 0.49 -33.09 -28.06
N ALA A 55 -0.05 -33.74 -29.09
CA ALA A 55 -0.84 -33.10 -30.11
C ALA A 55 -2.12 -33.88 -30.41
N THR A 56 -3.10 -33.22 -31.03
CA THR A 56 -4.37 -33.78 -31.47
C THR A 56 -4.75 -33.23 -32.83
N LEU A 57 -5.59 -33.95 -33.58
CA LEU A 57 -6.19 -33.44 -34.80
C LEU A 57 -7.48 -32.64 -34.60
N ILE A 58 -7.93 -32.56 -33.33
CA ILE A 58 -9.13 -31.79 -32.95
C ILE A 58 -8.75 -30.33 -32.90
N GLU A 59 -9.40 -29.50 -33.72
CA GLU A 59 -9.17 -28.06 -33.71
C GLU A 59 -9.61 -27.41 -32.41
N PRO A 60 -8.74 -26.58 -31.81
CA PRO A 60 -9.13 -25.82 -30.59
C PRO A 60 -10.13 -24.70 -30.96
N PRO A 61 -11.00 -24.32 -30.02
CA PRO A 61 -11.89 -23.18 -30.23
C PRO A 61 -11.11 -21.89 -30.45
N ALA A 62 -11.78 -20.87 -31.01
CA ALA A 62 -11.19 -19.56 -31.18
C ALA A 62 -10.64 -19.01 -29.85
N ALA A 63 -9.52 -18.27 -29.93
CA ALA A 63 -8.93 -17.66 -28.74
C ALA A 63 -9.88 -16.62 -28.12
N VAL A 64 -10.01 -16.64 -26.80
CA VAL A 64 -10.77 -15.65 -26.02
C VAL A 64 -9.81 -14.93 -25.09
N GLU A 65 -9.98 -13.62 -24.96
CA GLU A 65 -9.17 -12.82 -24.04
C GLU A 65 -9.23 -13.34 -22.62
N LYS A 66 -8.09 -13.34 -21.94
CA LYS A 66 -7.95 -13.87 -20.55
C LYS A 66 -8.38 -15.33 -20.39
N HIS A 67 -8.31 -16.13 -21.46
CA HIS A 67 -8.53 -17.57 -21.40
C HIS A 67 -7.41 -18.31 -22.11
N VAL A 68 -7.08 -19.47 -21.60
CA VAL A 68 -6.24 -20.45 -22.29
C VAL A 68 -7.11 -21.57 -22.87
N ARG A 69 -6.68 -22.14 -23.99
CA ARG A 69 -7.28 -23.34 -24.56
C ARG A 69 -6.57 -24.54 -23.99
N MET A 70 -7.28 -25.37 -23.23
CA MET A 70 -6.72 -26.53 -22.54
C MET A 70 -7.31 -27.83 -23.13
N PHE A 71 -6.44 -28.76 -23.56
CA PHE A 71 -6.82 -30.08 -23.99
C PHE A 71 -6.81 -31.06 -22.82
N LYS A 72 -7.97 -31.60 -22.46
CA LYS A 72 -8.10 -32.57 -21.38
C LYS A 72 -9.21 -33.56 -21.67
N ASN A 73 -8.98 -34.83 -21.34
CA ASN A 73 -9.96 -35.91 -21.55
C ASN A 73 -10.48 -36.00 -23.00
N GLY A 74 -9.61 -35.73 -23.99
CA GLY A 74 -9.96 -35.86 -25.41
C GLY A 74 -10.71 -34.67 -26.00
N ALA A 75 -10.83 -33.55 -25.32
CA ALA A 75 -11.52 -32.35 -25.79
C ALA A 75 -10.80 -31.05 -25.35
N TRP A 76 -11.01 -30.01 -26.15
CA TRP A 76 -10.58 -28.65 -25.79
C TRP A 76 -11.62 -27.97 -24.90
N ALA A 77 -11.13 -27.26 -23.90
CA ALA A 77 -11.92 -26.35 -23.08
C ALA A 77 -11.23 -24.97 -23.01
N GLN A 78 -12.01 -23.94 -22.85
CA GLN A 78 -11.50 -22.60 -22.52
C GLN A 78 -11.51 -22.46 -20.99
N VAL A 79 -10.37 -22.10 -20.43
CA VAL A 79 -10.19 -21.90 -19.00
C VAL A 79 -9.72 -20.47 -18.77
N GLU A 80 -10.33 -19.77 -17.84
CA GLU A 80 -9.89 -18.42 -17.46
C GLU A 80 -8.42 -18.40 -17.04
N ASP A 81 -7.68 -17.38 -17.45
CA ASP A 81 -6.30 -17.14 -17.02
C ASP A 81 -6.21 -15.84 -16.24
N ASN A 82 -6.38 -15.97 -14.96
CA ASN A 82 -6.24 -14.87 -13.99
C ASN A 82 -4.88 -14.89 -13.27
N ARG A 83 -3.90 -15.67 -13.73
CA ARG A 83 -2.56 -15.72 -13.13
C ARG A 83 -1.91 -14.34 -13.11
N GLY A 84 -1.32 -13.99 -11.97
CA GLY A 84 -0.71 -12.67 -11.74
C GLY A 84 -1.70 -11.58 -11.34
N VAL A 85 -3.01 -11.84 -11.39
CA VAL A 85 -4.01 -10.87 -10.92
C VAL A 85 -3.95 -10.79 -9.41
N LYS A 86 -3.83 -9.55 -8.89
CA LYS A 86 -3.87 -9.26 -7.46
C LYS A 86 -5.31 -9.00 -7.02
N TYR A 87 -5.67 -9.56 -5.88
CA TYR A 87 -7.03 -9.46 -5.35
C TYR A 87 -7.02 -9.46 -3.81
N TRP A 88 -8.11 -8.98 -3.24
CA TRP A 88 -8.44 -9.06 -1.82
C TRP A 88 -9.70 -9.90 -1.64
N LEU A 89 -9.91 -10.45 -0.46
CA LEU A 89 -11.12 -11.21 -0.11
C LEU A 89 -12.06 -10.38 0.77
N GLN A 90 -13.30 -10.80 0.83
CA GLN A 90 -14.27 -10.21 1.74
C GLN A 90 -13.81 -10.38 3.20
N GLY A 91 -13.72 -9.26 3.93
CA GLY A 91 -13.17 -9.21 5.28
C GLY A 91 -11.73 -8.73 5.37
N ASP A 92 -11.00 -8.66 4.24
CA ASP A 92 -9.72 -7.98 4.20
C ASP A 92 -9.89 -6.47 4.49
N THR A 93 -8.84 -5.87 5.07
CA THR A 93 -8.81 -4.45 5.38
C THR A 93 -7.85 -3.73 4.44
N TRP A 94 -7.86 -2.41 4.45
CA TRP A 94 -6.91 -1.60 3.69
C TRP A 94 -5.43 -1.90 4.03
N GLN A 95 -5.15 -2.50 5.19
CA GLN A 95 -3.81 -2.92 5.62
C GLN A 95 -3.41 -4.29 5.06
N THR A 96 -4.38 -5.09 4.60
CA THR A 96 -4.11 -6.42 4.06
C THR A 96 -3.40 -6.28 2.71
N GLU A 97 -2.28 -6.97 2.58
CA GLU A 97 -1.61 -7.06 1.27
C GLU A 97 -2.40 -7.94 0.32
N PRO A 98 -2.44 -7.60 -0.99
CA PRO A 98 -3.19 -8.38 -1.96
C PRO A 98 -2.61 -9.78 -2.12
N GLN A 99 -3.48 -10.75 -2.29
CA GLN A 99 -3.10 -12.07 -2.77
C GLN A 99 -2.89 -12.02 -4.28
N GLU A 100 -2.07 -12.94 -4.82
CA GLU A 100 -1.84 -13.07 -6.26
C GLU A 100 -2.33 -14.44 -6.73
N MET A 101 -3.15 -14.43 -7.79
CA MET A 101 -3.63 -15.66 -8.41
C MET A 101 -2.47 -16.40 -9.08
N LYS A 102 -2.18 -17.63 -8.64
CA LYS A 102 -1.07 -18.46 -9.16
C LYS A 102 -1.53 -19.50 -10.15
N ASP A 103 -2.72 -20.02 -9.98
CA ASP A 103 -3.26 -21.11 -10.76
C ASP A 103 -4.18 -20.61 -11.88
N LEU A 104 -4.39 -21.46 -12.90
CA LEU A 104 -5.41 -21.23 -13.91
C LEU A 104 -6.80 -21.36 -13.31
N GLY A 105 -7.70 -20.51 -13.74
CA GLY A 105 -9.10 -20.56 -13.32
C GLY A 105 -9.68 -19.18 -12.99
N PRO A 106 -10.95 -19.17 -12.60
CA PRO A 106 -11.61 -17.96 -12.13
C PRO A 106 -11.00 -17.48 -10.82
N LEU A 107 -11.11 -16.18 -10.56
CA LEU A 107 -10.79 -15.65 -9.25
C LEU A 107 -11.67 -16.29 -8.16
N PRO A 108 -11.19 -16.36 -6.90
CA PRO A 108 -12.01 -16.86 -5.80
C PRO A 108 -13.32 -16.07 -5.65
N ASP A 109 -14.35 -16.75 -5.15
CA ASP A 109 -15.63 -16.10 -4.87
C ASP A 109 -15.45 -14.93 -3.89
N GLY A 110 -16.01 -13.79 -4.24
CA GLY A 110 -15.89 -12.56 -3.45
C GLY A 110 -14.54 -11.85 -3.58
N ALA A 111 -13.70 -12.21 -4.56
CA ALA A 111 -12.47 -11.50 -4.85
C ALA A 111 -12.76 -10.05 -5.30
N MET A 112 -12.07 -9.11 -4.68
CA MET A 112 -12.10 -7.68 -4.99
C MET A 112 -10.79 -7.30 -5.69
N LEU A 113 -10.88 -6.58 -6.81
CA LEU A 113 -9.71 -6.12 -7.58
C LEU A 113 -9.17 -4.78 -7.09
N GLU A 114 -9.93 -4.11 -6.25
CA GLU A 114 -9.56 -2.86 -5.62
C GLU A 114 -9.27 -3.07 -4.14
N ARG A 115 -8.27 -2.33 -3.62
CA ARG A 115 -7.93 -2.38 -2.20
C ARG A 115 -9.12 -1.91 -1.36
N PRO A 116 -9.48 -2.63 -0.28
CA PRO A 116 -10.51 -2.16 0.65
C PRO A 116 -10.22 -0.75 1.17
N GLU A 117 -11.26 0.06 1.27
CA GLU A 117 -11.15 1.42 1.80
C GLU A 117 -10.83 1.42 3.30
N LYS A 118 -10.17 2.48 3.75
CA LYS A 118 -9.96 2.72 5.18
C LYS A 118 -11.30 2.99 5.86
N LEU A 119 -11.48 2.39 7.03
CA LEU A 119 -12.62 2.73 7.88
C LEU A 119 -12.58 4.21 8.28
N PHE A 120 -13.73 4.89 8.28
CA PHE A 120 -13.81 6.29 8.65
C PHE A 120 -13.20 6.60 10.04
N SER A 121 -13.42 5.71 11.00
CA SER A 121 -12.81 5.81 12.33
C SER A 121 -11.27 5.80 12.29
N GLN A 122 -10.67 5.05 11.38
CA GLN A 122 -9.21 5.02 11.22
C GLN A 122 -8.68 6.30 10.59
N LEU A 123 -9.41 6.88 9.62
CA LEU A 123 -9.06 8.19 9.06
C LEU A 123 -9.02 9.27 10.15
N LYS A 124 -10.01 9.28 11.06
CA LYS A 124 -10.02 10.19 12.21
C LYS A 124 -8.84 9.99 13.15
N ILE A 125 -8.50 8.73 13.47
CA ILE A 125 -7.35 8.42 14.34
C ILE A 125 -6.03 8.89 13.69
N GLU A 126 -5.83 8.61 12.41
CA GLU A 126 -4.62 9.04 11.68
C GLU A 126 -4.52 10.57 11.64
N LYS A 127 -5.62 11.26 11.38
CA LYS A 127 -5.67 12.72 11.37
C LYS A 127 -5.37 13.32 12.75
N LEU A 128 -5.90 12.74 13.82
CA LEU A 128 -5.60 13.17 15.20
C LEU A 128 -4.10 12.98 15.52
N ASN A 129 -3.52 11.87 15.08
CA ASN A 129 -2.09 11.63 15.23
C ASN A 129 -1.25 12.66 14.47
N GLU A 130 -1.66 13.04 13.24
CA GLU A 130 -1.02 14.11 12.45
C GLU A 130 -1.09 15.45 13.18
N ILE A 131 -2.29 15.84 13.65
CA ILE A 131 -2.50 17.07 14.43
C ILE A 131 -1.56 17.11 15.64
N ASN A 132 -1.50 16.02 16.42
CA ASN A 132 -0.66 15.94 17.61
C ASN A 132 0.84 15.93 17.29
N ALA A 133 1.27 15.23 16.24
CA ALA A 133 2.68 15.20 15.84
C ALA A 133 3.19 16.58 15.42
N LEU A 134 2.42 17.30 14.59
CA LEU A 134 2.76 18.67 14.17
C LEU A 134 2.73 19.65 15.33
N TYR A 135 1.79 19.50 16.27
CA TYR A 135 1.77 20.29 17.50
C TYR A 135 3.05 20.05 18.34
N GLN A 136 3.46 18.78 18.53
CA GLN A 136 4.69 18.46 19.25
C GLN A 136 5.93 19.06 18.60
N GLN A 137 6.00 19.05 17.27
CA GLN A 137 7.08 19.73 16.54
C GLN A 137 7.08 21.23 16.80
N ALA A 138 5.91 21.89 16.74
CA ALA A 138 5.78 23.32 16.97
C ALA A 138 6.14 23.70 18.42
N ILE A 139 5.62 22.98 19.41
CA ILE A 139 5.89 23.24 20.83
C ILE A 139 7.39 23.05 21.18
N ALA A 140 8.04 22.06 20.58
CA ALA A 140 9.47 21.80 20.78
C ALA A 140 10.36 22.99 20.35
N THR A 141 9.88 23.83 19.44
CA THR A 141 10.65 25.03 19.00
C THR A 141 10.73 26.12 20.07
N LEU A 142 9.86 26.06 21.09
CA LEU A 142 9.84 27.09 22.15
C LEU A 142 10.99 26.95 23.15
N THR A 143 11.53 25.73 23.32
CA THR A 143 12.57 25.45 24.32
C THR A 143 13.73 24.60 23.79
N PRO A 144 14.25 24.84 22.58
CA PRO A 144 15.19 23.91 21.90
C PRO A 144 16.56 23.85 22.57
N THR A 145 16.93 24.87 23.34
CA THR A 145 18.28 25.04 23.90
C THR A 145 18.40 24.74 25.39
N TYR A 146 17.28 24.36 26.02
CA TYR A 146 17.29 24.08 27.47
C TYR A 146 17.41 22.59 27.74
N PRO A 147 18.34 22.18 28.65
CA PRO A 147 18.35 20.80 29.16
C PRO A 147 17.00 20.40 29.77
N ASP A 148 16.65 19.12 29.68
CA ASP A 148 15.36 18.62 30.22
C ASP A 148 15.22 18.90 31.70
N ASP A 149 16.28 18.67 32.48
CA ASP A 149 16.27 18.91 33.92
C ASP A 149 16.09 20.41 34.26
N GLU A 150 16.61 21.33 33.44
CA GLU A 150 16.40 22.75 33.66
C GLU A 150 14.95 23.14 33.42
N ARG A 151 14.31 22.56 32.38
CA ARG A 151 12.89 22.79 32.06
C ARG A 151 11.96 22.42 33.22
N LEU A 152 12.28 21.38 34.01
CA LEU A 152 11.53 20.98 35.20
C LEU A 152 11.53 22.05 36.29
N THR A 153 12.45 23.02 36.26
CA THR A 153 12.56 24.08 37.26
C THR A 153 11.80 25.37 36.86
N PHE A 154 11.29 25.48 35.62
CA PHE A 154 10.69 26.71 35.11
C PHE A 154 9.49 27.19 35.93
N ASP A 155 8.60 26.30 36.30
CA ASP A 155 7.43 26.64 37.14
C ASP A 155 7.86 27.17 38.51
N LYS A 156 8.89 26.59 39.08
CA LYS A 156 9.44 27.05 40.39
C LYS A 156 10.10 28.42 40.25
N GLN A 157 10.86 28.64 39.19
CA GLN A 157 11.48 29.94 38.90
C GLN A 157 10.41 31.03 38.73
N GLU A 158 9.37 30.75 37.93
CA GLU A 158 8.27 31.69 37.69
C GLU A 158 7.50 31.99 39.00
N GLN A 159 7.11 30.97 39.74
CA GLN A 159 6.37 31.12 40.98
C GLN A 159 7.10 32.02 41.99
N GLU A 160 8.39 31.76 42.23
CA GLU A 160 9.20 32.58 43.17
C GLU A 160 9.45 33.99 42.63
N ALA A 161 9.70 34.13 41.29
CA ALA A 161 9.90 35.44 40.67
C ALA A 161 8.65 36.33 40.77
N ARG A 162 7.45 35.79 40.53
CA ARG A 162 6.18 36.51 40.66
C ARG A 162 5.87 36.85 42.12
N ALA A 163 6.12 35.92 43.07
CA ALA A 163 5.92 36.15 44.49
C ALA A 163 6.83 37.29 45.00
N TRP A 164 8.12 37.29 44.59
CA TRP A 164 9.06 38.36 44.98
C TRP A 164 8.70 39.71 44.33
N LEU A 165 8.18 39.72 43.08
CA LEU A 165 7.73 40.94 42.44
C LEU A 165 6.51 41.54 43.18
N ALA A 166 5.62 40.72 43.72
CA ALA A 166 4.45 41.15 44.49
C ALA A 166 4.83 41.66 45.89
N ASP A 167 5.80 40.99 46.54
CA ASP A 167 6.33 41.39 47.86
C ASP A 167 7.82 40.99 47.95
N ASN A 168 8.68 41.99 47.92
CA ASN A 168 10.13 41.85 47.96
C ASN A 168 10.66 41.17 49.24
N SER A 169 9.83 41.05 50.28
CA SER A 169 10.16 40.35 51.55
C SER A 169 9.92 38.84 51.46
N THR A 170 9.25 38.35 50.42
CA THR A 170 8.96 36.94 50.22
C THR A 170 10.24 36.13 50.04
N PRO A 171 10.44 35.03 50.80
CA PRO A 171 11.58 34.14 50.61
C PRO A 171 11.53 33.40 49.26
N THR A 172 12.63 33.45 48.52
CA THR A 172 12.74 32.84 47.18
C THR A 172 14.05 32.07 47.06
N PRO A 173 14.21 30.96 47.79
CA PRO A 173 15.50 30.30 47.91
C PRO A 173 16.04 29.79 46.59
N PHE A 174 15.18 29.38 45.64
CA PHE A 174 15.60 28.93 44.33
C PHE A 174 16.15 30.09 43.46
N VAL A 175 15.40 31.19 43.39
CA VAL A 175 15.81 32.39 42.64
C VAL A 175 17.05 33.02 43.26
N ASP A 176 17.19 33.03 44.59
CA ASP A 176 18.38 33.51 45.31
C ASP A 176 19.62 32.70 44.93
N ALA A 177 19.51 31.37 44.98
CA ALA A 177 20.61 30.48 44.59
C ALA A 177 20.96 30.64 43.09
N LEU A 178 19.96 30.79 42.23
CA LEU A 178 20.15 31.00 40.82
C LEU A 178 20.84 32.34 40.52
N ALA A 179 20.46 33.43 41.19
CA ALA A 179 21.08 34.76 41.09
C ALA A 179 22.54 34.72 41.52
N ALA A 180 22.83 34.09 42.67
CA ALA A 180 24.20 33.91 43.16
C ALA A 180 25.06 33.08 42.19
N GLY A 181 24.56 31.94 41.71
CA GLY A 181 25.27 31.09 40.75
C GLY A 181 25.55 31.79 39.39
N ARG A 182 24.68 32.68 38.98
CA ARG A 182 24.85 33.50 37.77
C ARG A 182 25.61 34.78 37.96
N GLN A 183 25.95 35.13 39.20
CA GLN A 183 26.57 36.42 39.57
C GLN A 183 25.76 37.62 39.01
N MET A 184 24.44 37.54 39.14
CA MET A 184 23.50 38.52 38.59
C MET A 184 22.66 39.12 39.70
N ASP A 185 22.30 40.42 39.50
CA ASP A 185 21.34 41.07 40.38
C ASP A 185 19.99 40.35 40.36
N LYS A 186 19.41 40.11 41.55
CA LYS A 186 18.16 39.37 41.72
C LYS A 186 17.00 40.07 41.00
N ALA A 187 16.86 41.41 41.08
CA ALA A 187 15.76 42.10 40.45
C ALA A 187 15.84 42.01 38.94
N GLU A 188 17.05 42.06 38.36
CA GLU A 188 17.27 41.85 36.94
C GLU A 188 16.95 40.38 36.54
N LEU A 189 17.34 39.39 37.35
CA LEU A 189 17.02 38.01 37.08
C LEU A 189 15.50 37.76 37.12
N VAL A 190 14.79 38.29 38.12
CA VAL A 190 13.33 38.19 38.23
C VAL A 190 12.64 38.76 36.99
N LYS A 191 13.04 39.95 36.53
CA LYS A 191 12.48 40.51 35.27
C LYS A 191 12.66 39.59 34.08
N ARG A 192 13.84 38.98 33.92
CA ARG A 192 14.14 38.05 32.81
C ARG A 192 13.32 36.77 32.91
N ILE A 193 13.15 36.22 34.13
CA ILE A 193 12.34 35.02 34.34
C ILE A 193 10.89 35.30 33.91
N ILE A 194 10.29 36.39 34.42
CA ILE A 194 8.90 36.75 34.16
C ILE A 194 8.70 37.01 32.67
N ALA A 195 9.57 37.79 32.03
CA ALA A 195 9.47 38.09 30.57
C ALA A 195 9.51 36.81 29.71
N LYS A 196 10.38 35.84 30.08
CA LYS A 196 10.44 34.56 29.38
C LYS A 196 9.21 33.69 29.64
N ALA A 197 8.73 33.64 30.89
CA ALA A 197 7.53 32.90 31.25
C ALA A 197 6.29 33.45 30.53
N ASP A 198 6.12 34.79 30.49
CA ASP A 198 5.02 35.41 29.77
C ASP A 198 5.06 35.14 28.23
N ALA A 199 6.26 35.23 27.65
CA ALA A 199 6.43 34.89 26.22
C ALA A 199 6.14 33.41 25.93
N PHE A 200 6.60 32.51 26.80
CA PHE A 200 6.31 31.08 26.69
C PHE A 200 4.81 30.79 26.85
N ALA A 201 4.15 31.38 27.84
CA ALA A 201 2.72 31.21 28.09
C ALA A 201 1.89 31.68 26.89
N LEU A 202 2.22 32.84 26.30
CA LEU A 202 1.54 33.35 25.10
C LEU A 202 1.73 32.42 23.91
N ALA A 203 2.95 31.99 23.63
CA ALA A 203 3.28 31.12 22.50
C ALA A 203 2.68 29.73 22.67
N SER A 204 2.87 29.08 23.82
CA SER A 204 2.36 27.73 24.10
C SER A 204 0.83 27.72 24.15
N GLY A 205 0.20 28.73 24.75
CA GLY A 205 -1.26 28.90 24.77
C GLY A 205 -1.84 29.05 23.36
N SER A 206 -1.18 29.84 22.51
CA SER A 206 -1.59 29.99 21.10
C SER A 206 -1.51 28.66 20.35
N LEU A 207 -0.39 27.93 20.44
CA LEU A 207 -0.23 26.63 19.78
C LEU A 207 -1.22 25.60 20.30
N THR A 208 -1.46 25.57 21.62
CA THR A 208 -2.46 24.66 22.24
C THR A 208 -3.86 24.97 21.73
N GLY A 209 -4.24 26.24 21.65
CA GLY A 209 -5.54 26.66 21.11
C GLY A 209 -5.69 26.27 19.63
N GLN A 210 -4.64 26.40 18.82
CA GLN A 210 -4.65 25.93 17.42
C GLN A 210 -4.86 24.42 17.34
N ARG A 211 -4.20 23.62 18.17
CA ARG A 211 -4.38 22.18 18.25
C ARG A 211 -5.82 21.81 18.60
N GLN A 212 -6.38 22.41 19.64
CA GLN A 212 -7.75 22.17 20.08
C GLN A 212 -8.76 22.52 18.96
N ARG A 213 -8.54 23.61 18.26
CA ARG A 213 -9.40 23.99 17.09
C ARG A 213 -9.39 22.91 16.03
N TYR A 214 -8.23 22.28 15.71
CA TYR A 214 -8.19 21.19 14.75
C TYR A 214 -8.86 19.93 15.28
N GLU A 215 -8.78 19.67 16.57
CA GLU A 215 -9.48 18.56 17.25
C GLU A 215 -11.01 18.75 17.17
N ASP A 216 -11.50 19.97 17.46
CA ASP A 216 -12.93 20.33 17.32
C ASP A 216 -13.42 20.14 15.86
N LEU A 217 -12.64 20.56 14.87
CA LEU A 217 -12.96 20.33 13.46
C LEU A 217 -13.02 18.83 13.10
N LEU A 218 -12.13 18.04 13.68
CA LEU A 218 -12.10 16.59 13.46
C LEU A 218 -13.30 15.90 14.13
N ASP A 219 -13.72 16.37 15.29
CA ASP A 219 -14.85 15.80 16.02
C ASP A 219 -16.16 15.97 15.23
N VAL A 220 -16.38 17.13 14.63
CA VAL A 220 -17.57 17.40 13.83
C VAL A 220 -17.49 16.90 12.37
N ALA A 221 -16.35 16.40 11.93
CA ALA A 221 -16.22 15.84 10.58
C ALA A 221 -17.05 14.55 10.45
N GLU A 222 -17.94 14.49 9.47
CA GLU A 222 -18.85 13.35 9.22
C GLU A 222 -18.46 12.55 7.97
N THR A 223 -17.53 13.04 7.14
CA THR A 223 -17.13 12.39 5.89
C THR A 223 -15.60 12.30 5.75
N PRO A 224 -15.09 11.33 4.96
CA PRO A 224 -13.65 11.25 4.64
C PRO A 224 -13.08 12.53 4.05
N GLU A 225 -13.86 13.21 3.19
CA GLU A 225 -13.45 14.46 2.55
C GLU A 225 -13.32 15.60 3.57
N ALA A 226 -14.24 15.66 4.55
CA ALA A 226 -14.18 16.63 5.64
C ALA A 226 -12.92 16.40 6.52
N VAL A 227 -12.58 15.14 6.82
CA VAL A 227 -11.33 14.80 7.52
C VAL A 227 -10.11 15.18 6.71
N ALA A 228 -10.10 14.91 5.41
CA ALA A 228 -8.98 15.24 4.51
C ALA A 228 -8.78 16.75 4.36
N ALA A 229 -9.84 17.55 4.44
CA ALA A 229 -9.78 19.02 4.36
C ALA A 229 -9.13 19.67 5.59
N ILE A 230 -8.97 18.94 6.70
CA ILE A 230 -8.25 19.44 7.88
C ILE A 230 -6.75 19.36 7.61
N VAL A 231 -6.14 20.53 7.38
CA VAL A 231 -4.69 20.67 7.15
C VAL A 231 -4.09 21.43 8.34
N PRO A 232 -3.48 20.73 9.33
CA PRO A 232 -2.93 21.39 10.50
C PRO A 232 -1.66 22.17 10.15
N VAL A 233 -1.68 23.45 10.44
CA VAL A 233 -0.54 24.37 10.35
C VAL A 233 -0.46 25.16 11.65
N TYR A 234 0.71 25.15 12.28
CA TYR A 234 0.94 25.85 13.53
C TYR A 234 1.81 27.08 13.31
N SER A 235 1.39 28.22 13.84
CA SER A 235 2.11 29.49 13.77
C SER A 235 2.22 30.14 15.13
N LEU A 236 3.38 30.76 15.40
CA LEU A 236 3.60 31.53 16.62
C LEU A 236 3.01 32.94 16.47
N PRO A 237 2.46 33.52 17.56
CA PRO A 237 1.96 34.88 17.54
C PRO A 237 3.11 35.90 17.24
N GLY A 238 2.88 36.82 16.32
CA GLY A 238 3.81 37.88 16.00
C GLY A 238 4.93 37.53 14.99
N VAL A 239 4.86 36.35 14.38
CA VAL A 239 5.73 35.99 13.23
C VAL A 239 4.84 35.98 11.98
N GLU A 240 4.80 37.10 11.22
CA GLU A 240 4.26 37.18 9.87
C GLU A 240 5.36 36.96 8.84
#